data_53e14afc2db66bc472678945fa2eafb2
#
_entry.id   53e14afc2db66bc472678945fa2eafb2
#
_cell.length_a   1.000
_cell.length_b   1.000
_cell.length_c   1.000
_cell.angle_alpha   90.00
_cell.angle_beta   90.00
_cell.angle_gamma   90.00
#
_symmetry.space_group_name_H-M   'P 1'
#
loop_
_entity.id
_entity.type
_entity.pdbx_description
1 polymer ?
#
loop_
_entity_poly.entity_id
_entity_poly.type
_entity_poly.pdbx_seq_one_letter_code
_entity_poly.pdbx_strand_id
1 'polypeptide(L)'
;MDKLFLFTGGFDPLHSGHLAVINACLAEGRVIIGVNSDAWLIRKKGQAFMPIEERKEIMRNIKGVMKCIEFDDSDDTAIDAIRQVRHEFGKSNQIIFVNGGDRTKENIPEMVFDDVEFRFGIGGDDKKNSSSWILAEWKHPTEHRVWGDSMTYYESTQSKVKRLVIKPGSGISMQYHNKRNEYWFIEEGEAQINGENFTMYLSKHEQYHVDKGNWHQLTNIGSGDLKIIEIQYGEECVEKDIVRK
;
A
#
# COMPACT_ATOMS: atom_id res chain seq x y z
N MET A 1 -23.44 33.13 -5.04
CA MET A 1 -23.36 31.85 -5.73
C MET A 1 -23.00 30.80 -4.69
N ASP A 2 -23.67 29.64 -4.77
CA ASP A 2 -23.35 28.53 -3.88
C ASP A 2 -22.00 27.92 -4.29
N LYS A 3 -21.21 27.49 -3.31
CA LYS A 3 -19.94 26.84 -3.56
C LYS A 3 -20.17 25.38 -3.94
N LEU A 4 -19.53 24.93 -5.02
CA LEU A 4 -19.56 23.59 -5.52
C LEU A 4 -18.14 23.05 -5.64
N PHE A 5 -17.79 22.12 -4.78
CA PHE A 5 -16.47 21.50 -4.71
C PHE A 5 -16.41 20.28 -5.63
N LEU A 6 -15.44 20.24 -6.51
CA LEU A 6 -15.11 19.05 -7.31
C LEU A 6 -13.81 18.45 -6.77
N PHE A 7 -13.89 17.23 -6.28
CA PHE A 7 -12.76 16.45 -5.83
C PHE A 7 -12.62 15.19 -6.70
N THR A 8 -11.47 15.01 -7.36
CA THR A 8 -11.21 13.87 -8.24
C THR A 8 -10.16 12.95 -7.66
N GLY A 9 -10.26 11.66 -7.96
CA GLY A 9 -9.30 10.68 -7.50
C GLY A 9 -9.65 9.25 -7.88
N GLY A 10 -8.69 8.34 -7.66
CA GLY A 10 -8.89 6.91 -7.86
C GLY A 10 -9.79 6.27 -6.80
N PHE A 11 -9.69 6.71 -5.55
CA PHE A 11 -10.42 6.15 -4.39
C PHE A 11 -10.30 4.63 -4.28
N ASP A 12 -9.12 4.12 -4.52
CA ASP A 12 -8.84 2.70 -4.71
C ASP A 12 -7.70 2.19 -3.79
N PRO A 13 -8.02 1.76 -2.56
CA PRO A 13 -9.30 1.94 -1.86
C PRO A 13 -9.53 3.36 -1.32
N LEU A 14 -10.79 3.65 -0.94
CA LEU A 14 -11.15 4.82 -0.13
C LEU A 14 -10.48 4.72 1.25
N HIS A 15 -9.99 5.85 1.78
CA HIS A 15 -9.36 5.90 3.09
C HIS A 15 -9.63 7.23 3.82
N SER A 16 -9.23 7.31 5.10
CA SER A 16 -9.47 8.47 5.97
C SER A 16 -8.99 9.81 5.40
N GLY A 17 -7.88 9.82 4.65
CA GLY A 17 -7.40 11.03 3.97
C GLY A 17 -8.39 11.57 2.94
N HIS A 18 -9.00 10.71 2.14
CA HIS A 18 -10.06 11.12 1.20
C HIS A 18 -11.29 11.67 1.95
N LEU A 19 -11.69 11.01 3.04
CA LEU A 19 -12.81 11.47 3.85
C LEU A 19 -12.53 12.83 4.51
N ALA A 20 -11.29 13.10 4.92
CA ALA A 20 -10.92 14.40 5.49
C ALA A 20 -11.11 15.54 4.47
N VAL A 21 -10.70 15.33 3.20
CA VAL A 21 -10.94 16.28 2.11
C VAL A 21 -12.44 16.49 1.89
N ILE A 22 -13.20 15.41 1.76
CA ILE A 22 -14.65 15.46 1.52
C ILE A 22 -15.36 16.22 2.65
N ASN A 23 -15.05 15.89 3.92
CA ASN A 23 -15.66 16.55 5.08
C ASN A 23 -15.32 18.04 5.15
N ALA A 24 -14.07 18.43 4.84
CA ALA A 24 -13.68 19.82 4.78
C ALA A 24 -14.48 20.60 3.71
N CYS A 25 -14.67 20.01 2.53
CA CYS A 25 -15.49 20.62 1.47
C CYS A 25 -16.97 20.71 1.86
N LEU A 26 -17.53 19.66 2.49
CA LEU A 26 -18.93 19.64 2.94
C LEU A 26 -19.24 20.70 4.01
N ALA A 27 -18.26 21.12 4.78
CA ALA A 27 -18.41 22.19 5.76
C ALA A 27 -18.63 23.58 5.09
N GLU A 28 -18.23 23.74 3.82
CA GLU A 28 -18.33 25.00 3.11
C GLU A 28 -19.34 25.01 1.95
N GLY A 29 -19.73 23.85 1.41
CA GLY A 29 -20.63 23.77 0.27
C GLY A 29 -20.97 22.36 -0.14
N ARG A 30 -21.47 22.21 -1.36
CA ARG A 30 -21.85 20.93 -1.96
C ARG A 30 -20.64 20.26 -2.62
N VAL A 31 -20.61 18.93 -2.64
CA VAL A 31 -19.47 18.16 -3.14
C VAL A 31 -19.89 17.26 -4.30
N ILE A 32 -19.13 17.33 -5.38
CA ILE A 32 -19.14 16.39 -6.50
C ILE A 32 -17.83 15.62 -6.45
N ILE A 33 -17.92 14.30 -6.65
CA ILE A 33 -16.76 13.42 -6.74
C ILE A 33 -16.58 12.99 -8.20
N GLY A 34 -15.38 13.17 -8.73
CA GLY A 34 -14.96 12.59 -10.01
C GLY A 34 -14.10 11.35 -9.77
N VAL A 35 -14.52 10.19 -10.28
CA VAL A 35 -13.79 8.94 -10.09
C VAL A 35 -12.97 8.62 -11.33
N ASN A 36 -11.64 8.45 -11.16
CA ASN A 36 -10.75 8.03 -12.22
C ASN A 36 -11.10 6.63 -12.75
N SER A 37 -10.88 6.41 -14.04
CA SER A 37 -11.12 5.12 -14.70
C SER A 37 -10.21 4.00 -14.17
N ASP A 38 -10.61 2.75 -14.41
CA ASP A 38 -9.75 1.59 -14.15
C ASP A 38 -8.50 1.62 -15.03
N ALA A 39 -8.63 2.11 -16.28
CA ALA A 39 -7.49 2.28 -17.18
C ALA A 39 -6.45 3.25 -16.63
N TRP A 40 -6.88 4.37 -16.02
CA TRP A 40 -5.98 5.31 -15.35
C TRP A 40 -5.28 4.66 -14.14
N LEU A 41 -6.00 3.90 -13.31
CA LEU A 41 -5.40 3.19 -12.18
C LEU A 41 -4.36 2.16 -12.63
N ILE A 42 -4.64 1.43 -13.73
CA ILE A 42 -3.69 0.49 -14.31
C ILE A 42 -2.42 1.22 -14.79
N ARG A 43 -2.56 2.35 -15.52
CA ARG A 43 -1.40 3.16 -15.93
C ARG A 43 -0.59 3.68 -14.74
N LYS A 44 -1.27 4.16 -13.69
CA LYS A 44 -0.65 4.81 -12.53
C LYS A 44 -0.08 3.84 -11.48
N LYS A 45 -0.73 2.70 -11.26
CA LYS A 45 -0.45 1.77 -10.15
C LYS A 45 -0.24 0.32 -10.57
N GLY A 46 -0.35 0.02 -11.87
CA GLY A 46 -0.24 -1.32 -12.44
C GLY A 46 -1.50 -2.17 -12.35
N GLN A 47 -2.48 -1.78 -11.53
CA GLN A 47 -3.76 -2.49 -11.37
C GLN A 47 -4.83 -1.59 -10.76
N ALA A 48 -6.11 -1.92 -10.97
CA ALA A 48 -7.23 -1.46 -10.16
C ALA A 48 -7.55 -2.53 -9.10
N PHE A 49 -7.68 -2.14 -7.84
CA PHE A 49 -8.09 -3.04 -6.74
C PHE A 49 -9.60 -3.27 -6.74
N MET A 50 -10.37 -2.18 -6.92
CA MET A 50 -11.82 -2.24 -7.08
C MET A 50 -12.22 -1.72 -8.45
N PRO A 51 -13.17 -2.40 -9.15
CA PRO A 51 -13.75 -1.89 -10.39
C PRO A 51 -14.39 -0.51 -10.19
N ILE A 52 -14.43 0.30 -11.25
CA ILE A 52 -14.96 1.67 -11.19
C ILE A 52 -16.40 1.72 -10.65
N GLU A 53 -17.24 0.73 -11.00
CA GLU A 53 -18.64 0.69 -10.53
C GLU A 53 -18.73 0.56 -9.01
N GLU A 54 -17.90 -0.30 -8.38
CA GLU A 54 -17.84 -0.43 -6.93
C GLU A 54 -17.36 0.87 -6.28
N ARG A 55 -16.30 1.49 -6.82
CA ARG A 55 -15.76 2.76 -6.31
C ARG A 55 -16.78 3.88 -6.39
N LYS A 56 -17.52 3.97 -7.49
CA LYS A 56 -18.61 4.94 -7.68
C LYS A 56 -19.76 4.71 -6.70
N GLU A 57 -20.15 3.45 -6.50
CA GLU A 57 -21.23 3.12 -5.57
C GLU A 57 -20.86 3.51 -4.13
N ILE A 58 -19.64 3.22 -3.70
CA ILE A 58 -19.13 3.68 -2.41
C ILE A 58 -19.19 5.21 -2.30
N MET A 59 -18.68 5.92 -3.32
CA MET A 59 -18.62 7.39 -3.29
C MET A 59 -20.00 8.05 -3.31
N ARG A 60 -20.98 7.49 -4.02
CA ARG A 60 -22.37 7.97 -4.04
C ARG A 60 -23.06 7.87 -2.69
N ASN A 61 -22.68 6.88 -1.87
CA ASN A 61 -23.25 6.63 -0.56
C ASN A 61 -22.54 7.36 0.59
N ILE A 62 -21.52 8.16 0.31
CA ILE A 62 -20.93 9.04 1.33
C ILE A 62 -21.92 10.17 1.64
N LYS A 63 -22.26 10.29 2.92
CA LYS A 63 -23.20 11.32 3.39
C LYS A 63 -22.76 12.71 2.95
N GLY A 64 -23.65 13.41 2.24
CA GLY A 64 -23.43 14.79 1.78
C GLY A 64 -22.81 14.92 0.39
N VAL A 65 -22.30 13.85 -0.21
CA VAL A 65 -21.89 13.85 -1.62
C VAL A 65 -23.12 14.04 -2.48
N MET A 66 -23.12 15.09 -3.30
CA MET A 66 -24.26 15.45 -4.15
C MET A 66 -24.32 14.58 -5.41
N LYS A 67 -23.18 14.32 -6.02
CA LYS A 67 -23.05 13.58 -7.27
C LYS A 67 -21.68 12.89 -7.37
N CYS A 68 -21.65 11.74 -8.02
CA CYS A 68 -20.44 11.06 -8.43
C CYS A 68 -20.43 10.95 -9.96
N ILE A 69 -19.36 11.38 -10.61
CA ILE A 69 -19.21 11.38 -12.07
C ILE A 69 -18.01 10.54 -12.52
N GLU A 70 -18.12 9.99 -13.71
CA GLU A 70 -17.00 9.50 -14.49
C GLU A 70 -16.57 10.61 -15.46
N PHE A 71 -15.31 10.59 -15.86
CA PHE A 71 -14.75 11.55 -16.79
C PHE A 71 -13.65 10.89 -17.63
N ASP A 72 -13.37 11.48 -18.79
CA ASP A 72 -12.26 11.05 -19.63
C ASP A 72 -10.93 11.50 -18.99
N ASP A 73 -10.14 10.52 -18.56
CA ASP A 73 -8.81 10.69 -17.98
C ASP A 73 -7.71 10.02 -18.85
N SER A 74 -7.99 9.85 -20.13
CA SER A 74 -7.04 9.23 -21.07
C SER A 74 -5.77 10.05 -21.27
N ASP A 75 -5.85 11.36 -21.02
CA ASP A 75 -4.72 12.31 -21.03
C ASP A 75 -4.05 12.50 -19.66
N ASP A 76 -4.38 11.65 -18.67
CA ASP A 76 -3.91 11.71 -17.29
C ASP A 76 -4.31 12.98 -16.51
N THR A 77 -5.29 13.74 -16.99
CA THR A 77 -5.81 14.96 -16.34
C THR A 77 -7.26 14.79 -15.88
N ALA A 78 -7.71 15.70 -15.01
CA ALA A 78 -9.12 15.83 -14.61
C ALA A 78 -9.83 17.01 -15.35
N ILE A 79 -9.27 17.46 -16.45
CA ILE A 79 -9.82 18.58 -17.23
C ILE A 79 -11.25 18.29 -17.68
N ASP A 80 -11.53 17.07 -18.14
CA ASP A 80 -12.87 16.68 -18.56
C ASP A 80 -13.87 16.71 -17.39
N ALA A 81 -13.49 16.28 -16.19
CA ALA A 81 -14.35 16.39 -15.00
C ALA A 81 -14.75 17.85 -14.73
N ILE A 82 -13.79 18.79 -14.83
CA ILE A 82 -14.05 20.22 -14.67
C ILE A 82 -15.01 20.72 -15.75
N ARG A 83 -14.82 20.32 -17.02
CA ARG A 83 -15.71 20.68 -18.14
C ARG A 83 -17.14 20.21 -17.91
N GLN A 84 -17.34 18.99 -17.49
CA GLN A 84 -18.65 18.43 -17.19
C GLN A 84 -19.36 19.23 -16.09
N VAL A 85 -18.68 19.50 -14.97
CA VAL A 85 -19.25 20.24 -13.84
C VAL A 85 -19.53 21.70 -14.22
N ARG A 86 -18.65 22.36 -14.99
CA ARG A 86 -18.89 23.72 -15.51
C ARG A 86 -20.11 23.78 -16.44
N HIS A 87 -20.25 22.80 -17.33
CA HIS A 87 -21.37 22.73 -18.23
C HIS A 87 -22.71 22.59 -17.49
N GLU A 88 -22.74 21.71 -16.49
CA GLU A 88 -23.98 21.38 -15.77
C GLU A 88 -24.33 22.44 -14.70
N PHE A 89 -23.36 23.00 -14.00
CA PHE A 89 -23.57 23.81 -12.79
C PHE A 89 -22.95 25.21 -12.82
N GLY A 90 -22.07 25.52 -13.78
CA GLY A 90 -21.24 26.72 -13.77
C GLY A 90 -22.01 28.05 -13.83
N LYS A 91 -23.24 28.03 -14.36
CA LYS A 91 -24.07 29.25 -14.41
C LYS A 91 -24.61 29.70 -13.04
N SER A 92 -24.74 28.77 -12.10
CA SER A 92 -25.43 29.00 -10.82
C SER A 92 -24.53 28.87 -9.62
N ASN A 93 -23.31 28.32 -9.78
CA ASN A 93 -22.40 28.00 -8.69
C ASN A 93 -20.99 28.52 -8.95
N GLN A 94 -20.27 28.81 -7.87
CA GLN A 94 -18.82 28.96 -7.89
C GLN A 94 -18.21 27.54 -7.85
N ILE A 95 -17.48 27.17 -8.90
CA ILE A 95 -16.81 25.88 -8.97
C ILE A 95 -15.44 26.00 -8.32
N ILE A 96 -15.14 25.07 -7.41
CA ILE A 96 -13.89 24.97 -6.68
C ILE A 96 -13.31 23.58 -6.92
N PHE A 97 -12.20 23.49 -7.66
CA PHE A 97 -11.46 22.26 -7.83
C PHE A 97 -10.51 22.03 -6.67
N VAL A 98 -10.59 20.84 -6.06
CA VAL A 98 -9.92 20.56 -4.79
C VAL A 98 -8.85 19.51 -4.97
N ASN A 99 -7.67 19.81 -4.45
CA ASN A 99 -6.56 18.89 -4.36
C ASN A 99 -6.18 18.64 -2.90
N GLY A 100 -6.04 17.39 -2.55
CA GLY A 100 -5.50 16.98 -1.26
C GLY A 100 -4.02 16.59 -1.36
N GLY A 101 -3.35 16.47 -0.21
CA GLY A 101 -1.99 15.96 -0.11
C GLY A 101 -0.92 16.89 -0.73
N ASP A 102 -0.05 16.28 -1.54
CA ASP A 102 1.17 16.87 -2.11
C ASP A 102 1.01 17.63 -3.44
N ARG A 103 -0.24 17.89 -3.86
CA ARG A 103 -0.52 18.68 -5.07
C ARG A 103 -0.33 20.17 -4.83
N THR A 104 0.36 20.84 -5.77
CA THR A 104 0.63 22.27 -5.75
C THR A 104 0.26 22.93 -7.08
N LYS A 105 0.30 24.26 -7.13
CA LYS A 105 0.00 25.02 -8.36
C LYS A 105 0.92 24.66 -9.53
N GLU A 106 2.15 24.25 -9.25
CA GLU A 106 3.16 23.95 -10.26
C GLU A 106 3.01 22.57 -10.87
N ASN A 107 2.21 21.67 -10.26
CA ASN A 107 2.16 20.27 -10.66
C ASN A 107 0.78 19.76 -11.08
N ILE A 108 -0.19 20.66 -11.35
CA ILE A 108 -1.51 20.29 -11.86
C ILE A 108 -1.80 20.90 -13.24
N PRO A 109 -2.11 20.07 -14.24
CA PRO A 109 -2.44 20.52 -15.60
C PRO A 109 -3.83 21.16 -15.69
N GLU A 110 -4.69 20.99 -14.70
CA GLU A 110 -6.08 21.45 -14.67
C GLU A 110 -6.20 22.98 -14.56
N MET A 111 -5.14 23.72 -14.22
CA MET A 111 -5.14 25.17 -14.07
C MET A 111 -5.24 25.95 -15.39
N VAL A 112 -6.06 25.48 -16.31
CA VAL A 112 -6.34 26.11 -17.61
C VAL A 112 -7.71 26.83 -17.63
N PHE A 113 -8.41 26.88 -16.50
CA PHE A 113 -9.73 27.50 -16.36
C PHE A 113 -9.66 28.73 -15.47
N ASP A 114 -9.91 29.90 -16.03
CA ASP A 114 -9.86 31.21 -15.30
C ASP A 114 -11.06 31.43 -14.36
N ASP A 115 -12.17 30.70 -14.61
CA ASP A 115 -13.43 30.80 -13.86
C ASP A 115 -13.61 29.70 -12.81
N VAL A 116 -12.56 28.90 -12.55
CA VAL A 116 -12.52 27.84 -11.53
C VAL A 116 -11.53 28.23 -10.44
N GLU A 117 -11.98 28.19 -9.19
CA GLU A 117 -11.09 28.34 -8.04
C GLU A 117 -10.36 27.03 -7.78
N PHE A 118 -9.04 27.09 -7.56
CA PHE A 118 -8.23 25.93 -7.22
C PHE A 118 -7.78 26.01 -5.77
N ARG A 119 -8.07 24.97 -4.99
CA ARG A 119 -7.63 24.86 -3.60
C ARG A 119 -6.76 23.64 -3.39
N PHE A 120 -5.71 23.82 -2.56
CA PHE A 120 -4.68 22.83 -2.27
C PHE A 120 -4.60 22.58 -0.76
N GLY A 121 -4.02 21.43 -0.36
CA GLY A 121 -3.83 21.12 1.06
C GLY A 121 -5.12 20.90 1.84
N ILE A 122 -6.26 20.70 1.16
CA ILE A 122 -7.54 20.49 1.83
C ILE A 122 -7.55 19.13 2.51
N GLY A 123 -8.02 19.11 3.77
CA GLY A 123 -8.05 17.90 4.59
C GLY A 123 -6.81 17.68 5.46
N GLY A 124 -5.84 18.62 5.41
CA GLY A 124 -4.60 18.64 6.21
C GLY A 124 -3.37 18.22 5.42
N ASP A 125 -2.22 18.73 5.86
CA ASP A 125 -0.91 18.52 5.19
C ASP A 125 -0.27 17.17 5.56
N ASP A 126 -0.72 16.55 6.65
CA ASP A 126 -0.24 15.24 7.07
C ASP A 126 -0.85 14.14 6.19
N LYS A 127 -0.03 13.50 5.38
CA LYS A 127 -0.39 12.30 4.62
C LYS A 127 -0.50 11.09 5.56
N LYS A 128 -1.56 11.09 6.38
CA LYS A 128 -1.81 10.02 7.37
C LYS A 128 -2.04 8.64 6.74
N ASN A 129 -2.40 8.59 5.45
CA ASN A 129 -2.71 7.33 4.78
C ASN A 129 -2.64 7.47 3.26
N SER A 130 -2.43 6.36 2.56
CA SER A 130 -2.56 6.30 1.11
C SER A 130 -3.11 4.95 0.66
N SER A 131 -3.87 4.92 -0.43
CA SER A 131 -4.37 3.68 -1.03
C SER A 131 -3.23 2.70 -1.32
N SER A 132 -2.08 3.17 -1.78
CA SER A 132 -0.92 2.32 -2.09
C SER A 132 -0.34 1.66 -0.84
N TRP A 133 -0.28 2.36 0.29
CA TRP A 133 0.19 1.79 1.56
C TRP A 133 -0.77 0.73 2.09
N ILE A 134 -2.08 1.03 2.06
CA ILE A 134 -3.12 0.09 2.49
C ILE A 134 -3.08 -1.19 1.64
N LEU A 135 -2.95 -1.05 0.31
CA LEU A 135 -2.88 -2.21 -0.58
C LEU A 135 -1.59 -3.02 -0.40
N ALA A 136 -0.44 -2.36 -0.15
CA ALA A 136 0.81 -3.04 0.12
C ALA A 136 0.72 -3.88 1.40
N GLU A 137 0.17 -3.29 2.47
CA GLU A 137 -0.05 -4.01 3.73
C GLU A 137 -1.08 -5.14 3.59
N TRP A 138 -2.15 -4.92 2.84
CA TRP A 138 -3.14 -5.97 2.59
C TRP A 138 -2.59 -7.13 1.76
N LYS A 139 -1.75 -6.85 0.75
CA LYS A 139 -1.12 -7.89 -0.09
C LYS A 139 -0.09 -8.72 0.66
N HIS A 140 0.69 -8.07 1.50
CA HIS A 140 1.80 -8.66 2.22
C HIS A 140 1.74 -8.22 3.69
N PRO A 141 0.75 -8.71 4.45
CA PRO A 141 0.57 -8.28 5.83
C PRO A 141 1.81 -8.63 6.65
N THR A 142 2.19 -7.68 7.50
CA THR A 142 3.29 -7.85 8.42
C THR A 142 2.83 -8.65 9.64
N GLU A 143 3.40 -9.82 9.84
CA GLU A 143 3.23 -10.60 11.07
C GLU A 143 4.24 -10.16 12.11
N HIS A 144 3.77 -9.59 13.21
CA HIS A 144 4.61 -9.19 14.33
C HIS A 144 4.92 -10.39 15.23
N ARG A 145 6.21 -10.61 15.47
CA ARG A 145 6.74 -11.69 16.33
C ARG A 145 7.57 -11.08 17.46
N VAL A 146 7.85 -11.87 18.49
CA VAL A 146 8.71 -11.43 19.62
C VAL A 146 10.11 -11.02 19.10
N TRP A 147 10.63 -11.76 18.16
CA TRP A 147 11.96 -11.53 17.58
C TRP A 147 12.01 -10.44 16.49
N GLY A 148 10.87 -9.96 15.99
CA GLY A 148 10.80 -8.99 14.91
C GLY A 148 9.56 -9.18 14.02
N ASP A 149 9.72 -9.00 12.72
CA ASP A 149 8.62 -9.00 11.77
C ASP A 149 8.82 -10.03 10.65
N SER A 150 7.74 -10.57 10.13
CA SER A 150 7.71 -11.49 8.99
C SER A 150 6.68 -11.03 7.96
N MET A 151 7.05 -11.01 6.69
CA MET A 151 6.17 -10.72 5.57
C MET A 151 6.24 -11.85 4.54
N THR A 152 5.09 -12.36 4.11
CA THR A 152 5.02 -13.38 3.06
C THR A 152 4.73 -12.72 1.71
N TYR A 153 5.65 -12.87 0.74
CA TYR A 153 5.51 -12.32 -0.61
C TYR A 153 4.92 -13.32 -1.61
N TYR A 154 5.15 -14.58 -1.38
CA TYR A 154 4.59 -15.66 -2.21
C TYR A 154 4.32 -16.90 -1.36
N GLU A 155 3.23 -17.59 -1.62
CA GLU A 155 2.85 -18.82 -0.95
C GLU A 155 2.13 -19.77 -1.89
N SER A 156 2.61 -21.02 -1.90
CA SER A 156 1.94 -22.18 -2.48
C SER A 156 2.11 -23.37 -1.53
N THR A 157 1.52 -24.52 -1.87
CA THR A 157 1.70 -25.74 -1.07
C THR A 157 3.18 -26.14 -0.97
N GLN A 158 3.94 -26.01 -2.05
CA GLN A 158 5.30 -26.52 -2.19
C GLN A 158 6.40 -25.46 -2.08
N SER A 159 6.07 -24.19 -2.07
CA SER A 159 7.04 -23.10 -1.95
C SER A 159 6.47 -21.87 -1.30
N LYS A 160 7.31 -21.16 -0.53
CA LYS A 160 6.98 -19.91 0.14
C LYS A 160 8.17 -18.97 0.12
N VAL A 161 7.93 -17.69 -0.09
CA VAL A 161 8.95 -16.64 -0.01
C VAL A 161 8.55 -15.64 1.07
N LYS A 162 9.43 -15.48 2.06
CA LYS A 162 9.25 -14.54 3.17
C LYS A 162 10.39 -13.53 3.24
N ARG A 163 10.12 -12.38 3.80
CA ARG A 163 11.12 -11.48 4.32
C ARG A 163 11.02 -11.45 5.84
N LEU A 164 12.11 -11.69 6.51
CA LEU A 164 12.22 -11.60 7.96
C LEU A 164 13.02 -10.35 8.32
N VAL A 165 12.56 -9.62 9.34
CA VAL A 165 13.28 -8.48 9.93
C VAL A 165 13.47 -8.81 11.39
N ILE A 166 14.69 -9.11 11.81
CA ILE A 166 15.02 -9.59 13.15
C ILE A 166 15.74 -8.49 13.94
N LYS A 167 15.20 -8.14 15.10
CA LYS A 167 15.72 -7.12 15.99
C LYS A 167 17.12 -7.50 16.51
N PRO A 168 17.98 -6.53 16.84
CA PRO A 168 19.28 -6.78 17.47
C PRO A 168 19.17 -7.71 18.68
N GLY A 169 20.05 -8.70 18.76
CA GLY A 169 20.09 -9.68 19.84
C GLY A 169 18.95 -10.69 19.88
N SER A 170 18.03 -10.64 18.92
CA SER A 170 16.91 -11.56 18.80
C SER A 170 17.15 -12.63 17.73
N GLY A 171 16.33 -13.68 17.70
CA GLY A 171 16.44 -14.73 16.71
C GLY A 171 15.22 -15.65 16.68
N ILE A 172 15.12 -16.44 15.63
CA ILE A 172 14.14 -17.53 15.56
C ILE A 172 14.53 -18.67 16.50
N SER A 173 13.57 -19.48 16.91
CA SER A 173 13.85 -20.65 17.77
C SER A 173 14.71 -21.68 17.08
N MET A 174 15.44 -22.50 17.85
CA MET A 174 16.07 -23.71 17.33
C MET A 174 14.96 -24.66 16.86
N GLN A 175 14.97 -25.03 15.56
CA GLN A 175 13.90 -25.78 14.91
C GLN A 175 14.43 -26.64 13.77
N TYR A 176 13.62 -27.60 13.30
CA TYR A 176 13.82 -28.30 12.03
C TYR A 176 12.48 -28.57 11.33
N HIS A 177 12.53 -28.97 10.06
CA HIS A 177 11.38 -29.27 9.21
C HIS A 177 11.51 -30.66 8.59
N ASN A 178 10.41 -31.40 8.53
CA ASN A 178 10.40 -32.73 7.94
C ASN A 178 10.11 -32.76 6.43
N LYS A 179 9.45 -31.70 5.93
CA LYS A 179 8.87 -31.69 4.58
C LYS A 179 9.46 -30.63 3.66
N ARG A 180 10.23 -29.68 4.19
CA ARG A 180 10.80 -28.60 3.42
C ARG A 180 12.26 -28.35 3.71
N ASN A 181 12.93 -27.76 2.74
CA ASN A 181 14.23 -27.09 2.86
C ASN A 181 14.01 -25.59 2.92
N GLU A 182 15.01 -24.87 3.38
CA GLU A 182 15.00 -23.41 3.39
C GLU A 182 16.30 -22.88 2.79
N TYR A 183 16.19 -21.74 2.11
CA TYR A 183 17.32 -20.99 1.58
C TYR A 183 17.24 -19.57 2.13
N TRP A 184 18.28 -19.13 2.81
CA TRP A 184 18.38 -17.82 3.42
C TRP A 184 19.40 -16.95 2.70
N PHE A 185 18.99 -15.77 2.33
CA PHE A 185 19.86 -14.73 1.76
C PHE A 185 19.84 -13.51 2.69
N ILE A 186 21.02 -13.09 3.14
CA ILE A 186 21.19 -11.92 4.02
C ILE A 186 21.08 -10.65 3.17
N GLU A 187 19.96 -9.94 3.26
CA GLU A 187 19.75 -8.67 2.58
C GLU A 187 20.56 -7.55 3.26
N GLU A 188 20.57 -7.55 4.62
CA GLU A 188 21.25 -6.54 5.44
C GLU A 188 21.52 -7.09 6.85
N GLY A 189 22.64 -6.69 7.46
CA GLY A 189 22.97 -7.05 8.82
C GLY A 189 23.95 -8.23 8.91
N GLU A 190 24.08 -8.78 10.13
CA GLU A 190 24.99 -9.86 10.49
C GLU A 190 24.23 -10.96 11.26
N ALA A 191 24.34 -12.18 10.79
CA ALA A 191 23.62 -13.34 11.33
C ALA A 191 24.58 -14.36 11.92
N GLN A 192 24.21 -14.93 13.06
CA GLN A 192 24.75 -16.19 13.57
C GLN A 192 23.75 -17.30 13.28
N ILE A 193 24.24 -18.38 12.67
CA ILE A 193 23.46 -19.60 12.44
C ILE A 193 24.04 -20.69 13.35
N ASN A 194 23.19 -21.29 14.16
CA ASN A 194 23.52 -22.45 14.97
C ASN A 194 22.80 -23.69 14.40
N GLY A 195 23.52 -24.74 14.17
CA GLY A 195 23.01 -26.08 13.93
C GLY A 195 23.18 -26.95 15.18
N GLU A 196 22.97 -28.27 15.03
CA GLU A 196 23.12 -29.21 16.14
C GLU A 196 24.56 -29.25 16.68
N ASN A 197 25.55 -29.20 15.79
CA ASN A 197 26.97 -29.36 16.13
C ASN A 197 27.87 -28.29 15.49
N PHE A 198 27.32 -27.18 15.02
CA PHE A 198 28.10 -26.12 14.40
C PHE A 198 27.50 -24.74 14.70
N THR A 199 28.37 -23.74 14.60
CA THR A 199 28.01 -22.33 14.54
C THR A 199 28.74 -21.70 13.37
N MET A 200 28.04 -20.87 12.61
CA MET A 200 28.63 -20.10 11.51
C MET A 200 28.07 -18.68 11.52
N TYR A 201 28.76 -17.80 10.81
CA TYR A 201 28.39 -16.38 10.70
C TYR A 201 28.17 -16.02 9.24
N LEU A 202 27.17 -15.20 8.99
CA LEU A 202 26.87 -14.67 7.66
C LEU A 202 26.76 -13.15 7.74
N SER A 203 27.32 -12.51 6.74
CA SER A 203 27.23 -11.07 6.50
C SER A 203 26.32 -10.78 5.32
N LYS A 204 26.11 -9.48 5.08
CA LYS A 204 25.30 -9.00 3.95
C LYS A 204 25.72 -9.65 2.63
N HIS A 205 24.71 -10.12 1.88
CA HIS A 205 24.77 -10.79 0.58
C HIS A 205 25.31 -12.23 0.63
N GLU A 206 25.60 -12.77 1.80
CA GLU A 206 25.88 -14.19 1.98
C GLU A 206 24.58 -15.00 2.13
N GLN A 207 24.69 -16.32 2.00
CA GLN A 207 23.55 -17.22 1.91
C GLN A 207 23.81 -18.53 2.67
N TYR A 208 22.72 -19.17 3.09
CA TYR A 208 22.76 -20.45 3.75
C TYR A 208 21.62 -21.33 3.30
N HIS A 209 21.90 -22.60 3.07
CA HIS A 209 20.92 -23.62 2.73
C HIS A 209 20.67 -24.52 3.93
N VAL A 210 19.40 -24.63 4.33
CA VAL A 210 18.92 -25.49 5.40
C VAL A 210 18.24 -26.71 4.78
N ASP A 211 18.84 -27.88 4.90
CA ASP A 211 18.22 -29.14 4.49
C ASP A 211 17.13 -29.57 5.47
N LYS A 212 16.08 -30.19 4.95
CA LYS A 212 15.05 -30.81 5.78
C LYS A 212 15.66 -31.77 6.79
N GLY A 213 15.11 -31.80 8.01
CA GLY A 213 15.60 -32.64 9.11
C GLY A 213 16.77 -32.02 9.90
N ASN A 214 17.41 -30.96 9.41
CA ASN A 214 18.53 -30.34 10.10
C ASN A 214 18.07 -29.29 11.10
N TRP A 215 18.56 -29.41 12.35
CA TRP A 215 18.38 -28.39 13.37
C TRP A 215 19.07 -27.10 12.97
N HIS A 216 18.34 -25.99 13.06
CA HIS A 216 18.84 -24.67 12.74
C HIS A 216 18.19 -23.59 13.59
N GLN A 217 18.97 -22.56 13.87
CA GLN A 217 18.55 -21.33 14.52
C GLN A 217 19.29 -20.16 13.86
N LEU A 218 18.64 -19.04 13.72
CA LEU A 218 19.24 -17.83 13.22
C LEU A 218 19.05 -16.72 14.23
N THR A 219 20.14 -15.99 14.55
CA THR A 219 20.19 -14.90 15.52
C THR A 219 20.83 -13.68 14.89
N ASN A 220 20.25 -12.52 15.13
CA ASN A 220 20.86 -11.23 14.78
C ASN A 220 21.94 -10.88 15.80
N ILE A 221 23.19 -10.81 15.37
CA ILE A 221 24.37 -10.44 16.18
C ILE A 221 24.85 -9.00 15.92
N GLY A 222 24.23 -8.32 14.95
CA GLY A 222 24.53 -6.92 14.64
C GLY A 222 23.83 -5.93 15.57
N SER A 223 24.19 -4.67 15.45
CA SER A 223 23.59 -3.55 16.21
C SER A 223 22.33 -2.96 15.57
N GLY A 224 22.09 -3.25 14.29
CA GLY A 224 20.88 -2.88 13.52
C GLY A 224 20.00 -4.09 13.22
N ASP A 225 18.90 -3.86 12.54
CA ASP A 225 18.01 -4.95 12.10
C ASP A 225 18.69 -5.87 11.09
N LEU A 226 18.52 -7.18 11.30
CA LEU A 226 18.93 -8.20 10.33
C LEU A 226 17.74 -8.46 9.39
N LYS A 227 17.95 -8.27 8.08
CA LYS A 227 16.95 -8.50 7.05
C LYS A 227 17.33 -9.68 6.17
N ILE A 228 16.39 -10.61 5.99
CA ILE A 228 16.64 -11.88 5.32
C ILE A 228 15.51 -12.15 4.33
N ILE A 229 15.89 -12.63 3.15
CA ILE A 229 14.95 -13.29 2.24
C ILE A 229 15.04 -14.78 2.49
N GLU A 230 13.92 -15.38 2.88
CA GLU A 230 13.76 -16.81 3.12
C GLU A 230 12.93 -17.43 2.00
N ILE A 231 13.47 -18.44 1.35
CA ILE A 231 12.77 -19.27 0.36
C ILE A 231 12.61 -20.65 0.96
N GLN A 232 11.37 -21.05 1.21
CA GLN A 232 11.00 -22.40 1.63
C GLN A 232 10.56 -23.19 0.41
N TYR A 233 10.96 -24.47 0.31
CA TYR A 233 10.54 -25.36 -0.78
C TYR A 233 10.62 -26.84 -0.39
N GLY A 234 9.69 -27.65 -0.90
CA GLY A 234 9.64 -29.06 -0.57
C GLY A 234 8.30 -29.70 -0.86
N GLU A 235 7.99 -30.73 -0.09
CA GLU A 235 6.72 -31.46 -0.21
C GLU A 235 5.54 -30.59 0.25
N GLU A 236 5.74 -29.83 1.34
CA GLU A 236 4.74 -28.94 1.93
C GLU A 236 5.41 -27.85 2.77
N CYS A 237 5.04 -26.58 2.53
CA CYS A 237 5.58 -25.41 3.23
C CYS A 237 4.55 -24.84 4.22
N VAL A 238 4.24 -25.58 5.29
CA VAL A 238 3.26 -25.20 6.32
C VAL A 238 3.89 -25.00 7.69
N GLU A 239 3.32 -24.11 8.49
CA GLU A 239 3.80 -23.83 9.85
C GLU A 239 3.73 -25.06 10.80
N LYS A 240 2.79 -25.96 10.54
CA LYS A 240 2.63 -27.23 11.33
C LYS A 240 3.81 -28.18 11.19
N ASP A 241 4.67 -28.02 10.16
CA ASP A 241 5.87 -28.83 9.95
C ASP A 241 7.06 -28.39 10.82
N ILE A 242 6.92 -27.32 11.59
CA ILE A 242 7.99 -26.82 12.46
C ILE A 242 8.05 -27.62 13.76
N VAL A 243 9.18 -28.28 13.99
CA VAL A 243 9.51 -28.91 15.27
C VAL A 243 10.51 -28.01 16.00
N ARG A 244 10.19 -27.59 17.23
CA ARG A 244 11.01 -26.70 18.06
C ARG A 244 11.63 -27.44 19.23
N LYS A 245 12.83 -26.98 19.61
CA LYS A 245 13.55 -27.51 20.77
C LYS A 245 13.11 -26.79 22.04
#